data_d1a00ef7a651e827410df84a9949f803
#
_entry.id   d1a00ef7a651e827410df84a9949f803
#
_cell.length_a   1.000
_cell.length_b   1.000
_cell.length_c   1.000
_cell.angle_alpha   90.00
_cell.angle_beta   90.00
_cell.angle_gamma   90.00
#
_symmetry.space_group_name_H-M   'P 1'
#
loop_
_entity.id
_entity.type
_entity.pdbx_description
1 polymer ?
#
loop_
_entity_poly.entity_id
_entity_poly.type
_entity_poly.pdbx_seq_one_letter_code
_entity_poly.pdbx_strand_id
1 'polypeptide(L)'
;MYTREQFAKMIDHSLIRPDATKADILRLVEDAARCHFACVVVLPCWVGTAARGLEESDVKVSTVISFPFGGDSRASKACAIRNASANGDNEIDAVFNISKFKSGDREGVKRDLSEMVDAVRSSNGGTLSNSNRRVLLKVMIETCYLSPAEIELATRLVRDSGADFVQTSTGTGPVGATVDNVRLMRRTIGSDSTGVKASGGVRNIDHAIELLDAGANRIGTSAGVSLYDSYVPDV
;
A
#
# COMPACT_ATOMS: atom_id res chain seq x y z
N MET A 1 -19.85 10.48 5.21
CA MET A 1 -19.27 11.36 4.18
C MET A 1 -18.00 12.00 4.71
N TYR A 2 -17.04 12.32 3.83
CA TYR A 2 -15.72 12.82 4.21
C TYR A 2 -15.59 14.29 3.82
N THR A 3 -14.83 15.09 4.57
CA THR A 3 -14.38 16.39 4.04
C THR A 3 -13.36 16.15 2.91
N ARG A 4 -13.05 17.16 2.11
CA ARG A 4 -12.04 17.04 1.04
C ARG A 4 -10.67 16.70 1.61
N GLU A 5 -10.32 17.23 2.78
CA GLU A 5 -9.07 16.93 3.47
C GLU A 5 -9.04 15.48 3.97
N GLN A 6 -10.15 14.98 4.52
CA GLN A 6 -10.26 13.58 4.92
C GLN A 6 -10.13 12.64 3.73
N PHE A 7 -10.79 12.97 2.60
CA PHE A 7 -10.66 12.19 1.37
C PHE A 7 -9.22 12.18 0.85
N ALA A 8 -8.55 13.35 0.82
CA ALA A 8 -7.13 13.43 0.44
C ALA A 8 -6.25 12.50 1.26
N LYS A 9 -6.47 12.41 2.59
CA LYS A 9 -5.74 11.51 3.50
C LYS A 9 -6.07 10.03 3.32
N MET A 10 -6.96 9.67 2.41
CA MET A 10 -7.23 8.30 2.00
C MET A 10 -6.54 7.93 0.68
N ILE A 11 -5.87 8.87 0.00
CA ILE A 11 -5.24 8.65 -1.30
C ILE A 11 -3.75 8.33 -1.14
N ASP A 12 -3.34 7.18 -1.66
CA ASP A 12 -1.97 6.79 -1.95
C ASP A 12 -1.71 7.06 -3.44
N HIS A 13 -1.07 8.20 -3.75
CA HIS A 13 -0.84 8.62 -5.13
C HIS A 13 0.39 7.92 -5.72
N SER A 14 0.21 7.09 -6.75
CA SER A 14 1.23 6.17 -7.21
C SER A 14 1.82 6.50 -8.58
N LEU A 15 3.14 6.30 -8.71
CA LEU A 15 3.87 6.30 -9.97
C LEU A 15 4.93 5.20 -9.95
N ILE A 16 4.52 3.99 -10.37
CA ILE A 16 5.32 2.76 -10.31
C ILE A 16 5.57 2.13 -11.69
N ARG A 17 5.38 2.90 -12.76
CA ARG A 17 5.73 2.44 -14.12
C ARG A 17 7.25 2.45 -14.32
N PRO A 18 7.81 1.48 -15.07
CA PRO A 18 9.27 1.30 -15.18
C PRO A 18 9.99 2.43 -15.94
N ASP A 19 9.27 3.19 -16.75
CA ASP A 19 9.79 4.30 -17.55
C ASP A 19 9.60 5.67 -16.88
N ALA A 20 9.21 5.71 -15.60
CA ALA A 20 9.06 6.95 -14.84
C ALA A 20 10.42 7.68 -14.73
N THR A 21 10.44 8.94 -15.13
CA THR A 21 11.62 9.79 -15.04
C THR A 21 11.68 10.57 -13.72
N LYS A 22 12.85 11.14 -13.40
CA LYS A 22 12.99 12.03 -12.25
C LYS A 22 12.01 13.20 -12.29
N ALA A 23 11.77 13.77 -13.49
CA ALA A 23 10.81 14.86 -13.66
C ALA A 23 9.38 14.43 -13.34
N ASP A 24 9.01 13.19 -13.68
CA ASP A 24 7.69 12.64 -13.34
C ASP A 24 7.54 12.44 -11.83
N ILE A 25 8.61 11.99 -11.15
CA ILE A 25 8.60 11.84 -9.69
C ILE A 25 8.47 13.21 -8.98
N LEU A 26 9.17 14.23 -9.45
CA LEU A 26 9.07 15.57 -8.87
C LEU A 26 7.65 16.15 -9.03
N ARG A 27 7.02 15.95 -10.20
CA ARG A 27 5.60 16.34 -10.38
C ARG A 27 4.67 15.57 -9.46
N LEU A 28 4.85 14.25 -9.32
CA LEU A 28 4.07 13.44 -8.37
C LEU A 28 4.15 14.00 -6.94
N VAL A 29 5.36 14.39 -6.51
CA VAL A 29 5.62 14.98 -5.19
C VAL A 29 4.93 16.33 -5.02
N GLU A 30 5.06 17.23 -6.01
CA GLU A 30 4.40 18.54 -6.02
C GLU A 30 2.87 18.40 -5.95
N ASP A 31 2.30 17.53 -6.77
CA ASP A 31 0.86 17.25 -6.78
C ASP A 31 0.37 16.69 -5.44
N ALA A 32 1.11 15.74 -4.87
CA ALA A 32 0.76 15.12 -3.60
C ALA A 32 0.84 16.12 -2.44
N ALA A 33 1.87 16.97 -2.40
CA ALA A 33 2.01 18.02 -1.40
C ALA A 33 0.87 19.06 -1.49
N ARG A 34 0.56 19.52 -2.71
CA ARG A 34 -0.54 20.45 -2.97
C ARG A 34 -1.91 19.93 -2.55
N CYS A 35 -2.15 18.64 -2.75
CA CYS A 35 -3.43 17.99 -2.41
C CYS A 35 -3.45 17.41 -1.00
N HIS A 36 -2.35 17.44 -0.26
CA HIS A 36 -2.20 16.82 1.07
C HIS A 36 -2.55 15.34 1.11
N PHE A 37 -2.15 14.56 0.10
CA PHE A 37 -2.44 13.12 0.07
C PHE A 37 -1.83 12.37 1.26
N ALA A 38 -2.27 11.14 1.50
CA ALA A 38 -1.72 10.32 2.56
C ALA A 38 -0.26 9.97 2.29
N CYS A 39 0.04 9.47 1.08
CA CYS A 39 1.41 9.21 0.65
C CYS A 39 1.55 9.26 -0.88
N VAL A 40 2.80 9.34 -1.34
CA VAL A 40 3.20 8.95 -2.69
C VAL A 40 3.72 7.53 -2.69
N VAL A 41 3.45 6.75 -3.75
CA VAL A 41 4.00 5.39 -3.92
C VAL A 41 4.90 5.38 -5.14
N VAL A 42 6.18 5.08 -4.93
CA VAL A 42 7.22 5.11 -5.98
C VAL A 42 8.00 3.79 -6.04
N LEU A 43 8.73 3.57 -7.13
CA LEU A 43 9.69 2.46 -7.20
C LEU A 43 10.86 2.69 -6.20
N PRO A 44 11.50 1.63 -5.68
CA PRO A 44 12.55 1.75 -4.64
C PRO A 44 13.68 2.72 -4.99
N CYS A 45 14.07 2.80 -6.25
CA CYS A 45 15.13 3.71 -6.73
C CYS A 45 14.78 5.21 -6.58
N TRP A 46 13.50 5.55 -6.39
CA TRP A 46 13.02 6.93 -6.29
C TRP A 46 12.70 7.38 -4.86
N VAL A 47 12.77 6.48 -3.87
CA VAL A 47 12.45 6.78 -2.47
C VAL A 47 13.19 8.01 -1.97
N GLY A 48 14.52 8.04 -2.11
CA GLY A 48 15.33 9.18 -1.66
C GLY A 48 15.04 10.49 -2.40
N THR A 49 14.57 10.42 -3.65
CA THR A 49 14.16 11.63 -4.39
C THR A 49 12.81 12.15 -3.88
N ALA A 50 11.84 11.25 -3.68
CA ALA A 50 10.53 11.60 -3.15
C ALA A 50 10.63 12.11 -1.70
N ALA A 51 11.44 11.45 -0.85
CA ALA A 51 11.62 11.84 0.54
C ALA A 51 12.17 13.27 0.67
N ARG A 52 13.20 13.62 -0.10
CA ARG A 52 13.72 15.01 -0.11
C ARG A 52 12.69 16.02 -0.59
N GLY A 53 11.89 15.68 -1.59
CA GLY A 53 10.85 16.58 -2.11
C GLY A 53 9.66 16.79 -1.17
N LEU A 54 9.48 15.90 -0.18
CA LEU A 54 8.39 15.94 0.80
C LEU A 54 8.87 16.27 2.23
N GLU A 55 10.10 16.72 2.42
CA GLU A 55 10.69 16.98 3.73
C GLU A 55 9.87 17.98 4.56
N GLU A 56 9.34 19.02 3.90
CA GLU A 56 8.48 20.06 4.51
C GLU A 56 6.98 19.76 4.38
N SER A 57 6.61 18.53 3.99
CA SER A 57 5.22 18.13 3.75
C SER A 57 4.72 17.12 4.77
N ASP A 58 3.39 17.10 4.98
CA ASP A 58 2.70 16.09 5.77
C ASP A 58 2.48 14.75 5.01
N VAL A 59 2.81 14.73 3.70
CA VAL A 59 2.69 13.56 2.82
C VAL A 59 3.81 12.56 3.09
N LYS A 60 3.45 11.28 3.18
CA LYS A 60 4.40 10.20 3.43
C LYS A 60 4.96 9.64 2.12
N VAL A 61 6.09 8.95 2.20
CA VAL A 61 6.65 8.20 1.08
C VAL A 61 6.44 6.72 1.31
N SER A 62 5.91 6.03 0.31
CA SER A 62 5.79 4.58 0.26
C SER A 62 6.54 4.02 -0.94
N THR A 63 7.01 2.78 -0.82
CA THR A 63 7.59 2.06 -1.95
C THR A 63 7.07 0.63 -2.03
N VAL A 64 7.24 0.03 -3.21
CA VAL A 64 6.82 -1.36 -3.48
C VAL A 64 7.97 -2.33 -3.25
N ILE A 65 7.68 -3.49 -2.62
CA ILE A 65 8.66 -4.56 -2.35
C ILE A 65 8.17 -5.88 -2.96
N SER A 66 9.08 -6.62 -3.61
CA SER A 66 8.78 -7.88 -4.31
C SER A 66 7.68 -7.73 -5.37
N PHE A 67 7.58 -6.56 -5.92
CA PHE A 67 6.52 -6.15 -6.84
C PHE A 67 6.87 -6.52 -8.30
N PRO A 68 5.90 -7.01 -9.11
CA PRO A 68 4.49 -7.22 -8.72
C PRO A 68 4.17 -8.66 -8.26
N PHE A 69 5.11 -9.60 -8.28
CA PHE A 69 4.85 -11.04 -8.22
C PHE A 69 4.97 -11.67 -6.83
N GLY A 70 5.59 -11.01 -5.88
CA GLY A 70 5.78 -11.53 -4.52
C GLY A 70 6.74 -12.72 -4.39
N GLY A 71 7.45 -13.06 -5.48
CA GLY A 71 8.23 -14.31 -5.61
C GLY A 71 9.63 -14.27 -5.02
N ASP A 72 10.11 -13.15 -4.51
CA ASP A 72 11.44 -13.03 -3.93
C ASP A 72 11.61 -13.87 -2.67
N SER A 73 12.87 -14.21 -2.36
CA SER A 73 13.19 -14.86 -1.09
C SER A 73 12.84 -13.96 0.11
N ARG A 74 12.52 -14.57 1.25
CA ARG A 74 12.24 -13.84 2.48
C ARG A 74 13.36 -12.87 2.86
N ALA A 75 14.61 -13.33 2.79
CA ALA A 75 15.78 -12.52 3.09
C ALA A 75 15.91 -11.33 2.12
N SER A 76 15.60 -11.50 0.83
CA SER A 76 15.60 -10.42 -0.16
C SER A 76 14.54 -9.37 0.16
N LYS A 77 13.31 -9.79 0.49
CA LYS A 77 12.24 -8.88 0.91
C LYS A 77 12.62 -8.08 2.15
N ALA A 78 13.12 -8.76 3.20
CA ALA A 78 13.56 -8.12 4.43
C ALA A 78 14.72 -7.13 4.21
N CYS A 79 15.69 -7.48 3.35
CA CYS A 79 16.77 -6.57 2.98
C CYS A 79 16.23 -5.33 2.23
N ALA A 80 15.34 -5.53 1.26
CA ALA A 80 14.73 -4.44 0.51
C ALA A 80 13.91 -3.49 1.41
N ILE A 81 13.16 -4.01 2.37
CA ILE A 81 12.41 -3.23 3.37
C ILE A 81 13.38 -2.36 4.18
N ARG A 82 14.44 -2.95 4.75
CA ARG A 82 15.43 -2.16 5.52
C ARG A 82 16.10 -1.09 4.70
N ASN A 83 16.45 -1.39 3.44
CA ASN A 83 17.06 -0.40 2.54
C ASN A 83 16.10 0.74 2.22
N ALA A 84 14.83 0.46 1.94
CA ALA A 84 13.83 1.48 1.67
C ALA A 84 13.65 2.39 2.90
N SER A 85 13.51 1.82 4.09
CA SER A 85 13.37 2.56 5.35
C SER A 85 14.59 3.45 5.64
N ALA A 86 15.80 2.97 5.34
CA ALA A 86 17.02 3.76 5.47
C ALA A 86 17.08 4.94 4.50
N ASN A 87 16.45 4.83 3.34
CA ASN A 87 16.39 5.88 2.30
C ASN A 87 15.26 6.90 2.50
N GLY A 88 14.45 6.75 3.53
CA GLY A 88 13.49 7.80 3.88
C GLY A 88 12.03 7.44 3.68
N ASP A 89 11.69 6.18 3.37
CA ASP A 89 10.30 5.80 3.26
C ASP A 89 9.59 5.69 4.63
N ASN A 90 8.28 5.87 4.65
CA ASN A 90 7.43 5.80 5.85
C ASN A 90 6.44 4.64 5.79
N GLU A 91 6.20 4.11 4.60
CA GLU A 91 5.22 3.07 4.34
C GLU A 91 5.80 2.08 3.31
N ILE A 92 5.51 0.81 3.47
CA ILE A 92 5.95 -0.27 2.57
C ILE A 92 4.73 -0.95 2.00
N ASP A 93 4.64 -1.05 0.68
CA ASP A 93 3.64 -1.83 -0.05
C ASP A 93 4.30 -3.14 -0.56
N ALA A 94 4.24 -4.21 0.21
CA ALA A 94 4.89 -5.47 -0.13
C ALA A 94 3.91 -6.48 -0.73
N VAL A 95 4.36 -7.26 -1.71
CA VAL A 95 3.55 -8.38 -2.25
C VAL A 95 3.88 -9.65 -1.48
N PHE A 96 2.86 -10.35 -0.94
CA PHE A 96 3.06 -11.64 -0.30
C PHE A 96 3.42 -12.73 -1.33
N ASN A 97 3.86 -13.91 -0.87
CA ASN A 97 4.24 -14.96 -1.82
C ASN A 97 3.01 -15.70 -2.37
N ILE A 98 2.44 -15.16 -3.48
CA ILE A 98 1.24 -15.69 -4.16
C ILE A 98 1.46 -17.15 -4.57
N SER A 99 2.62 -17.47 -5.14
CA SER A 99 2.94 -18.83 -5.64
C SER A 99 2.93 -19.88 -4.52
N LYS A 100 3.58 -19.58 -3.39
CA LYS A 100 3.53 -20.46 -2.21
C LYS A 100 2.14 -20.61 -1.64
N PHE A 101 1.39 -19.50 -1.59
CA PHE A 101 0.00 -19.51 -1.13
C PHE A 101 -0.86 -20.43 -1.99
N LYS A 102 -0.78 -20.31 -3.32
CA LYS A 102 -1.49 -21.19 -4.28
C LYS A 102 -1.04 -22.64 -4.21
N SER A 103 0.22 -22.91 -3.84
CA SER A 103 0.76 -24.26 -3.62
C SER A 103 0.34 -24.87 -2.28
N GLY A 104 -0.42 -24.15 -1.44
CA GLY A 104 -0.83 -24.63 -0.12
C GLY A 104 0.24 -24.51 0.97
N ASP A 105 1.41 -23.92 0.70
CA ASP A 105 2.50 -23.72 1.68
C ASP A 105 2.14 -22.58 2.65
N ARG A 106 1.18 -22.86 3.55
CA ARG A 106 0.70 -21.88 4.55
C ARG A 106 1.80 -21.44 5.50
N GLU A 107 2.62 -22.38 5.94
CA GLU A 107 3.72 -22.07 6.87
C GLU A 107 4.83 -21.27 6.19
N GLY A 108 5.09 -21.50 4.90
CA GLY A 108 6.00 -20.67 4.13
C GLY A 108 5.50 -19.23 3.98
N VAL A 109 4.19 -19.05 3.78
CA VAL A 109 3.57 -17.71 3.71
C VAL A 109 3.59 -17.01 5.07
N LYS A 110 3.29 -17.70 6.16
CA LYS A 110 3.39 -17.12 7.52
C LYS A 110 4.79 -16.62 7.83
N ARG A 111 5.81 -17.45 7.51
CA ARG A 111 7.23 -17.05 7.68
C ARG A 111 7.62 -15.87 6.80
N ASP A 112 7.09 -15.79 5.56
CA ASP A 112 7.31 -14.64 4.67
C ASP A 112 6.74 -13.35 5.27
N LEU A 113 5.50 -13.40 5.76
CA LEU A 113 4.83 -12.28 6.42
C LEU A 113 5.54 -11.85 7.71
N SER A 114 5.88 -12.79 8.59
CA SER A 114 6.58 -12.52 9.85
C SER A 114 7.91 -11.81 9.60
N GLU A 115 8.71 -12.27 8.65
CA GLU A 115 10.01 -11.68 8.35
C GLU A 115 9.89 -10.25 7.77
N MET A 116 8.83 -9.96 6.99
CA MET A 116 8.54 -8.60 6.53
C MET A 116 8.13 -7.69 7.70
N VAL A 117 7.26 -8.15 8.60
CA VAL A 117 6.86 -7.42 9.81
C VAL A 117 8.06 -7.15 10.71
N ASP A 118 8.92 -8.14 10.93
CA ASP A 118 10.12 -7.98 11.76
C ASP A 118 11.13 -7.01 11.13
N ALA A 119 11.26 -7.01 9.79
CA ALA A 119 12.10 -6.05 9.08
C ALA A 119 11.59 -4.61 9.26
N VAL A 120 10.28 -4.39 9.18
CA VAL A 120 9.67 -3.07 9.44
C VAL A 120 9.85 -2.66 10.92
N ARG A 121 9.60 -3.57 11.87
CA ARG A 121 9.76 -3.29 13.30
C ARG A 121 11.20 -2.94 13.67
N SER A 122 12.17 -3.64 13.10
CA SER A 122 13.59 -3.33 13.30
C SER A 122 13.98 -1.97 12.73
N SER A 123 13.33 -1.51 11.67
CA SER A 123 13.53 -0.18 11.10
C SER A 123 12.94 0.94 11.98
N ASN A 124 11.92 0.63 12.78
CA ASN A 124 11.28 1.58 13.71
C ASN A 124 12.09 1.81 15.01
N GLY A 125 13.00 0.91 15.37
CA GLY A 125 13.79 0.95 16.62
C GLY A 125 15.26 1.37 16.47
N GLY A 126 15.70 1.72 15.26
CA GLY A 126 17.10 2.02 14.97
C GLY A 126 17.59 3.35 15.54
N THR A 127 18.76 3.33 16.18
CA THR A 127 19.46 4.49 16.80
C THR A 127 19.89 5.59 15.82
N LEU A 128 19.68 5.42 14.51
CA LEU A 128 20.00 6.40 13.47
C LEU A 128 18.83 7.35 13.13
N SER A 129 17.66 7.13 13.72
CA SER A 129 16.49 7.98 13.53
C SER A 129 16.19 8.75 14.81
N ASN A 130 16.54 10.03 14.84
CA ASN A 130 16.07 11.00 15.86
C ASN A 130 14.56 11.31 15.74
N SER A 131 13.82 10.54 14.93
CA SER A 131 12.39 10.71 14.71
C SER A 131 11.62 9.51 15.30
N ASN A 132 10.56 9.81 16.02
CA ASN A 132 9.51 8.87 16.48
C ASN A 132 8.74 8.29 15.28
N ARG A 133 9.48 7.81 14.25
CA ARG A 133 8.99 7.47 12.92
C ARG A 133 8.56 6.02 12.91
N ARG A 134 7.26 5.79 12.75
CA ARG A 134 6.69 4.47 12.52
C ARG A 134 6.57 4.20 11.02
N VAL A 135 7.25 3.17 10.52
CA VAL A 135 7.05 2.64 9.18
C VAL A 135 5.86 1.70 9.20
N LEU A 136 4.93 1.84 8.25
CA LEU A 136 3.76 0.98 8.11
C LEU A 136 4.00 -0.10 7.05
N LEU A 137 3.47 -1.30 7.27
CA LEU A 137 3.49 -2.39 6.30
C LEU A 137 2.10 -2.63 5.74
N LYS A 138 1.96 -2.53 4.41
CA LYS A 138 0.76 -2.89 3.67
C LYS A 138 1.08 -4.11 2.79
N VAL A 139 0.27 -5.16 2.86
CA VAL A 139 0.53 -6.43 2.17
C VAL A 139 -0.48 -6.64 1.07
N MET A 140 0.00 -6.66 -0.19
CA MET A 140 -0.79 -6.98 -1.38
C MET A 140 -1.00 -8.48 -1.50
N ILE A 141 -2.25 -8.93 -1.57
CA ILE A 141 -2.61 -10.34 -1.74
C ILE A 141 -2.97 -10.72 -3.18
N GLU A 142 -3.05 -9.77 -4.08
CA GLU A 142 -3.41 -9.91 -5.51
C GLU A 142 -4.69 -10.71 -5.72
N THR A 143 -5.81 -10.09 -5.37
CA THR A 143 -7.13 -10.75 -5.29
C THR A 143 -7.59 -11.39 -6.59
N CYS A 144 -7.12 -10.92 -7.76
CA CYS A 144 -7.51 -11.47 -9.05
C CYS A 144 -7.05 -12.92 -9.30
N TYR A 145 -6.08 -13.43 -8.53
CA TYR A 145 -5.64 -14.83 -8.59
C TYR A 145 -6.26 -15.71 -7.50
N LEU A 146 -7.12 -15.15 -6.65
CA LEU A 146 -7.66 -15.82 -5.46
C LEU A 146 -9.17 -16.02 -5.57
N SER A 147 -9.65 -17.20 -5.17
CA SER A 147 -11.07 -17.41 -4.91
C SER A 147 -11.53 -16.66 -3.65
N PRO A 148 -12.84 -16.44 -3.43
CA PRO A 148 -13.34 -15.77 -2.23
C PRO A 148 -12.82 -16.42 -0.93
N ALA A 149 -12.80 -17.75 -0.84
CA ALA A 149 -12.27 -18.46 0.33
C ALA A 149 -10.75 -18.24 0.52
N GLU A 150 -9.99 -18.13 -0.57
CA GLU A 150 -8.56 -17.82 -0.54
C GLU A 150 -8.32 -16.35 -0.13
N ILE A 151 -9.17 -15.41 -0.58
CA ILE A 151 -9.11 -13.99 -0.15
C ILE A 151 -9.32 -13.90 1.37
N GLU A 152 -10.33 -14.58 1.92
CA GLU A 152 -10.55 -14.63 3.37
C GLU A 152 -9.34 -15.19 4.11
N LEU A 153 -8.79 -16.30 3.63
CA LEU A 153 -7.64 -16.94 4.27
C LEU A 153 -6.39 -16.04 4.21
N ALA A 154 -6.09 -15.46 3.04
CA ALA A 154 -4.96 -14.55 2.86
C ALA A 154 -5.13 -13.30 3.77
N THR A 155 -6.33 -12.74 3.84
CA THR A 155 -6.66 -11.60 4.71
C THR A 155 -6.40 -11.94 6.19
N ARG A 156 -6.83 -13.11 6.65
CA ARG A 156 -6.54 -13.58 8.02
C ARG A 156 -5.04 -13.71 8.27
N LEU A 157 -4.30 -14.34 7.34
CA LEU A 157 -2.84 -14.50 7.48
C LEU A 157 -2.12 -13.15 7.59
N VAL A 158 -2.53 -12.16 6.78
CA VAL A 158 -1.94 -10.80 6.83
C VAL A 158 -2.29 -10.12 8.15
N ARG A 159 -3.58 -10.12 8.57
CA ARG A 159 -4.01 -9.58 9.85
C ARG A 159 -3.24 -10.20 11.02
N ASP A 160 -3.20 -11.52 11.08
CA ASP A 160 -2.59 -12.28 12.19
C ASP A 160 -1.05 -12.13 12.23
N SER A 161 -0.43 -11.70 11.13
CA SER A 161 1.01 -11.37 11.11
C SER A 161 1.35 -10.06 11.81
N GLY A 162 0.36 -9.17 12.02
CA GLY A 162 0.54 -7.84 12.58
C GLY A 162 0.98 -6.79 11.56
N ALA A 163 0.73 -7.02 10.26
CA ALA A 163 0.83 -5.98 9.23
C ALA A 163 -0.26 -4.92 9.43
N ASP A 164 0.03 -3.67 9.06
CA ASP A 164 -0.89 -2.54 9.28
C ASP A 164 -2.06 -2.54 8.31
N PHE A 165 -1.86 -3.03 7.08
CA PHE A 165 -2.91 -3.12 6.06
C PHE A 165 -2.84 -4.43 5.27
N VAL A 166 -4.01 -4.90 4.85
CA VAL A 166 -4.14 -5.83 3.73
C VAL A 166 -4.58 -5.04 2.50
N GLN A 167 -3.91 -5.29 1.35
CA GLN A 167 -4.14 -4.56 0.09
C GLN A 167 -4.62 -5.51 -1.00
N THR A 168 -5.57 -5.06 -1.82
CA THR A 168 -6.21 -5.91 -2.83
C THR A 168 -5.25 -6.36 -3.93
N SER A 169 -4.61 -5.41 -4.62
CA SER A 169 -4.03 -5.69 -5.94
C SER A 169 -2.81 -4.84 -6.23
N THR A 170 -1.90 -5.37 -7.06
CA THR A 170 -0.76 -4.64 -7.61
C THR A 170 -1.17 -3.66 -8.72
N GLY A 171 -2.28 -3.93 -9.40
CA GLY A 171 -2.71 -3.21 -10.59
C GLY A 171 -2.08 -3.72 -11.90
N THR A 172 -1.24 -4.78 -11.85
CA THR A 172 -0.64 -5.41 -13.04
C THR A 172 -1.39 -6.67 -13.47
N GLY A 173 -2.23 -7.23 -12.60
CA GLY A 173 -3.08 -8.37 -12.90
C GLY A 173 -4.29 -8.00 -13.76
N PRO A 174 -5.06 -8.99 -14.23
CA PRO A 174 -6.20 -8.78 -15.12
C PRO A 174 -7.36 -7.99 -14.51
N VAL A 175 -7.51 -8.01 -13.17
CA VAL A 175 -8.57 -7.32 -12.43
C VAL A 175 -7.94 -6.65 -11.20
N GLY A 176 -8.30 -5.38 -10.96
CA GLY A 176 -7.88 -4.63 -9.79
C GLY A 176 -8.86 -4.75 -8.62
N ALA A 177 -8.98 -3.68 -7.82
CA ALA A 177 -9.90 -3.64 -6.69
C ALA A 177 -11.36 -3.75 -7.14
N THR A 178 -12.13 -4.58 -6.43
CA THR A 178 -13.59 -4.67 -6.58
C THR A 178 -14.27 -4.42 -5.24
N VAL A 179 -15.47 -3.87 -5.28
CA VAL A 179 -16.29 -3.60 -4.09
C VAL A 179 -16.52 -4.87 -3.27
N ASP A 180 -16.80 -5.99 -3.96
CA ASP A 180 -17.07 -7.27 -3.28
C ASP A 180 -15.84 -7.81 -2.56
N ASN A 181 -14.65 -7.72 -3.17
CA ASN A 181 -13.41 -8.16 -2.54
C ASN A 181 -13.07 -7.29 -1.32
N VAL A 182 -13.22 -5.96 -1.43
CA VAL A 182 -13.00 -5.04 -0.30
C VAL A 182 -13.96 -5.35 0.84
N ARG A 183 -15.25 -5.54 0.55
CA ARG A 183 -16.27 -5.90 1.54
C ARG A 183 -15.96 -7.24 2.21
N LEU A 184 -15.50 -8.22 1.43
CA LEU A 184 -15.09 -9.53 1.96
C LEU A 184 -13.88 -9.40 2.90
N MET A 185 -12.85 -8.67 2.48
CA MET A 185 -11.66 -8.41 3.30
C MET A 185 -12.01 -7.68 4.59
N ARG A 186 -12.84 -6.62 4.54
CA ARG A 186 -13.27 -5.87 5.71
C ARG A 186 -14.04 -6.76 6.70
N ARG A 187 -14.99 -7.57 6.21
CA ARG A 187 -15.72 -8.53 7.07
C ARG A 187 -14.79 -9.54 7.72
N THR A 188 -13.78 -10.01 6.98
CA THR A 188 -12.82 -11.00 7.48
C THR A 188 -11.92 -10.43 8.58
N ILE A 189 -11.54 -9.15 8.48
CA ILE A 189 -10.78 -8.43 9.50
C ILE A 189 -11.62 -8.24 10.76
N GLY A 190 -12.91 -7.95 10.62
CA GLY A 190 -13.80 -7.68 11.74
C GLY A 190 -13.42 -6.40 12.49
N SER A 191 -13.33 -6.49 13.83
CA SER A 191 -13.00 -5.36 14.73
C SER A 191 -11.50 -5.14 14.91
N ASP A 192 -10.63 -5.90 14.23
CA ASP A 192 -9.18 -5.69 14.30
C ASP A 192 -8.78 -4.34 13.69
N SER A 193 -7.66 -3.79 14.16
CA SER A 193 -7.13 -2.50 13.74
C SER A 193 -6.50 -2.50 12.33
N THR A 194 -6.35 -3.68 11.71
CA THR A 194 -5.79 -3.81 10.37
C THR A 194 -6.63 -3.06 9.33
N GLY A 195 -6.00 -2.17 8.57
CA GLY A 195 -6.65 -1.42 7.49
C GLY A 195 -6.86 -2.24 6.23
N VAL A 196 -7.77 -1.80 5.36
CA VAL A 196 -7.91 -2.27 3.98
C VAL A 196 -7.46 -1.19 3.02
N LYS A 197 -6.55 -1.52 2.11
CA LYS A 197 -6.18 -0.66 0.98
C LYS A 197 -6.73 -1.26 -0.31
N ALA A 198 -7.53 -0.48 -1.03
CA ALA A 198 -8.04 -0.85 -2.35
C ALA A 198 -7.16 -0.22 -3.44
N SER A 199 -6.64 -1.01 -4.36
CA SER A 199 -5.74 -0.55 -5.42
C SER A 199 -5.88 -1.38 -6.70
N GLY A 200 -5.39 -0.80 -7.81
CA GLY A 200 -5.52 -1.38 -9.14
C GLY A 200 -6.81 -0.95 -9.82
N GLY A 201 -6.67 -0.15 -10.89
CA GLY A 201 -7.80 0.27 -11.75
C GLY A 201 -8.71 1.37 -11.19
N VAL A 202 -8.43 1.95 -10.03
CA VAL A 202 -9.27 3.03 -9.45
C VAL A 202 -8.94 4.35 -10.15
N ARG A 203 -9.83 4.82 -11.05
CA ARG A 203 -9.60 5.97 -11.93
C ARG A 203 -10.72 7.00 -11.93
N ASN A 204 -11.88 6.70 -11.37
CA ASN A 204 -12.99 7.63 -11.24
C ASN A 204 -13.47 7.72 -9.80
N ILE A 205 -14.14 8.82 -9.49
CA ILE A 205 -14.54 9.15 -8.12
C ILE A 205 -15.62 8.22 -7.58
N ASP A 206 -16.60 7.84 -8.40
CA ASP A 206 -17.70 6.99 -7.97
C ASP A 206 -17.17 5.63 -7.48
N HIS A 207 -16.27 5.01 -8.27
CA HIS A 207 -15.65 3.74 -7.88
C HIS A 207 -14.78 3.90 -6.61
N ALA A 208 -14.07 5.02 -6.45
CA ALA A 208 -13.29 5.28 -5.24
C ALA A 208 -14.19 5.36 -4.00
N ILE A 209 -15.33 6.06 -4.10
CA ILE A 209 -16.32 6.16 -3.02
C ILE A 209 -16.94 4.80 -2.71
N GLU A 210 -17.35 4.03 -3.72
CA GLU A 210 -17.89 2.68 -3.53
C GLU A 210 -16.91 1.76 -2.77
N LEU A 211 -15.61 1.86 -3.06
CA LEU A 211 -14.58 1.10 -2.36
C LEU A 211 -14.40 1.56 -0.90
N LEU A 212 -14.45 2.87 -0.63
CA LEU A 212 -14.44 3.42 0.73
C LEU A 212 -15.67 2.98 1.52
N ASP A 213 -16.85 3.04 0.93
CA ASP A 213 -18.11 2.60 1.54
C ASP A 213 -18.13 1.07 1.79
N ALA A 214 -17.42 0.31 0.96
CA ALA A 214 -17.21 -1.13 1.19
C ALA A 214 -16.25 -1.43 2.35
N GLY A 215 -15.57 -0.40 2.90
CA GLY A 215 -14.71 -0.50 4.06
C GLY A 215 -13.21 -0.37 3.78
N ALA A 216 -12.81 0.15 2.61
CA ALA A 216 -11.42 0.55 2.40
C ALA A 216 -11.08 1.78 3.26
N ASN A 217 -9.84 1.81 3.78
CA ASN A 217 -9.29 2.96 4.51
C ASN A 217 -8.34 3.78 3.64
N ARG A 218 -7.81 3.19 2.58
CA ARG A 218 -6.88 3.79 1.63
C ARG A 218 -7.23 3.37 0.20
N ILE A 219 -7.01 4.28 -0.73
CA ILE A 219 -7.16 4.10 -2.18
C ILE A 219 -5.81 4.30 -2.84
N GLY A 220 -5.26 3.22 -3.44
CA GLY A 220 -4.05 3.30 -4.26
C GLY A 220 -4.40 3.60 -5.72
N THR A 221 -3.93 4.73 -6.25
CA THR A 221 -4.26 5.19 -7.60
C THR A 221 -3.16 6.05 -8.22
N SER A 222 -3.00 5.98 -9.55
CA SER A 222 -2.22 6.95 -10.33
C SER A 222 -3.04 8.17 -10.76
N ALA A 223 -4.36 8.16 -10.53
CA ALA A 223 -5.28 9.25 -10.88
C ALA A 223 -5.64 10.14 -9.67
N GLY A 224 -4.79 10.20 -8.63
CA GLY A 224 -5.11 10.85 -7.36
C GLY A 224 -5.58 12.30 -7.52
N VAL A 225 -4.90 13.10 -8.35
CA VAL A 225 -5.28 14.50 -8.62
C VAL A 225 -6.67 14.56 -9.25
N SER A 226 -6.95 13.75 -10.26
CA SER A 226 -8.27 13.72 -10.91
C SER A 226 -9.39 13.32 -9.94
N LEU A 227 -9.12 12.35 -9.04
CA LEU A 227 -10.10 11.98 -8.00
C LEU A 227 -10.32 13.13 -7.01
N TYR A 228 -9.25 13.80 -6.58
CA TYR A 228 -9.32 14.91 -5.64
C TYR A 228 -10.09 16.10 -6.21
N ASP A 229 -9.82 16.46 -7.48
CA ASP A 229 -10.49 17.59 -8.15
C ASP A 229 -11.98 17.28 -8.41
N SER A 230 -12.32 16.01 -8.67
CA SER A 230 -13.71 15.57 -8.89
C SER A 230 -14.50 15.32 -7.59
N TYR A 231 -13.82 15.29 -6.43
CA TYR A 231 -14.50 15.03 -5.15
C TYR A 231 -15.26 16.27 -4.68
N VAL A 232 -16.58 16.14 -4.57
CA VAL A 232 -17.46 17.16 -3.99
C VAL A 232 -17.96 16.62 -2.65
N PRO A 233 -17.57 17.24 -1.51
CA PRO A 233 -18.18 16.90 -0.23
C PRO A 233 -19.67 17.24 -0.27
N ASP A 234 -20.54 16.37 0.26
CA ASP A 234 -21.94 16.75 0.44
C ASP A 234 -22.03 17.83 1.54
N VAL A 235 -22.78 18.86 1.22
CA VAL A 235 -23.05 20.04 2.07
C VAL A 235 -24.01 19.68 3.20
#